data_490e8856e595077f995abeef1766cbf4
#
_entry.id   490e8856e595077f995abeef1766cbf4
#
_cell.length_a   1.000
_cell.length_b   1.000
_cell.length_c   1.000
_cell.angle_alpha   90.00
_cell.angle_beta   90.00
_cell.angle_gamma   90.00
#
_symmetry.space_group_name_H-M   'P 1'
#
loop_
_entity.id
_entity.type
_entity.pdbx_description
1 polymer ?
#
loop_
_entity_poly.entity_id
_entity_poly.type
_entity_poly.pdbx_seq_one_letter_code
_entity_poly.pdbx_strand_id
1 'polypeptide(L)'
;MPQGRTLATYSVGVKFVADEDSTMLLAMGATVDWTSFTDPKYGTVGKRFIPAGTAVAITAGKLVVTDNIKVTYLMASDVIENPLFYRGSDDTSGLYAGGIFFEDRLPDSTAGFLAAGTKTAMGSNFVFQQSAGLLVVGS
;
A
#
# COMPACT_ATOMS: atom_id res chain seq x y z
N MET A 1 -28.48 4.24 1.46
CA MET A 1 -27.55 4.31 0.94
C MET A 1 -26.32 4.34 1.58
N PRO A 2 -26.06 4.73 2.31
CA PRO A 2 -24.81 4.88 2.82
C PRO A 2 -24.05 3.73 3.26
N GLN A 3 -24.58 2.58 3.33
CA GLN A 3 -23.84 1.53 3.80
C GLN A 3 -22.81 1.08 2.88
N GLY A 4 -23.10 0.96 1.67
CA GLY A 4 -22.10 0.61 0.73
C GLY A 4 -20.99 1.57 0.78
N ARG A 5 -21.32 2.75 1.22
CA ARG A 5 -20.38 3.70 1.29
C ARG A 5 -19.40 3.54 2.35
N THR A 6 -19.65 2.81 3.34
CA THR A 6 -18.69 2.55 4.37
C THR A 6 -17.50 1.83 3.80
N LEU A 7 -17.74 0.87 2.94
CA LEU A 7 -16.68 0.19 2.30
C LEU A 7 -15.92 1.08 1.40
N ALA A 8 -16.60 1.87 0.61
CA ALA A 8 -15.94 2.77 -0.28
C ALA A 8 -15.05 3.73 0.47
N THR A 9 -15.44 4.08 1.67
CA THR A 9 -14.68 5.02 2.44
C THR A 9 -13.31 4.50 2.81
N TYR A 10 -13.16 3.21 2.98
CA TYR A 10 -11.87 2.68 3.32
C TYR A 10 -10.80 3.06 2.35
N SER A 11 -11.02 2.80 1.07
CA SER A 11 -9.99 3.00 0.12
C SER A 11 -9.97 4.42 -0.40
N VAL A 12 -11.14 5.05 -0.45
CA VAL A 12 -11.19 6.36 -1.07
C VAL A 12 -10.95 7.47 -0.10
N GLY A 13 -11.24 7.23 1.16
CA GLY A 13 -11.16 8.27 2.15
C GLY A 13 -9.77 8.72 2.50
N VAL A 14 -8.76 7.92 2.19
CA VAL A 14 -7.41 8.23 2.60
C VAL A 14 -6.55 8.43 1.38
N LYS A 15 -6.26 9.69 1.08
CA LYS A 15 -5.35 10.00 0.00
C LYS A 15 -3.95 10.15 0.59
N PHE A 16 -3.06 9.27 0.18
CA PHE A 16 -1.71 9.29 0.71
C PHE A 16 -0.68 9.87 -0.27
N VAL A 17 -1.05 10.06 -1.52
CA VAL A 17 -0.16 10.68 -2.50
C VAL A 17 -0.24 12.19 -2.33
N ALA A 18 0.87 12.82 -2.02
CA ALA A 18 0.88 14.27 -1.81
C ALA A 18 0.95 15.03 -3.14
N ASP A 19 1.62 14.47 -4.12
CA ASP A 19 1.77 15.09 -5.43
C ASP A 19 1.65 14.03 -6.50
N GLU A 20 0.54 14.03 -7.20
CA GLU A 20 0.27 13.02 -8.22
C GLU A 20 1.30 13.03 -9.34
N ASP A 21 1.81 14.20 -9.68
CA ASP A 21 2.74 14.30 -10.79
C ASP A 21 4.13 13.79 -10.44
N SER A 22 4.42 13.62 -9.16
CA SER A 22 5.73 13.13 -8.73
C SER A 22 5.82 11.62 -8.72
N THR A 23 4.70 10.91 -8.84
CA THR A 23 4.72 9.46 -8.67
C THR A 23 5.42 8.75 -9.81
N MET A 24 6.13 7.70 -9.44
CA MET A 24 6.80 6.82 -10.39
C MET A 24 6.19 5.44 -10.23
N LEU A 25 5.47 5.00 -11.25
CA LEU A 25 4.89 3.66 -11.26
C LEU A 25 5.82 2.71 -11.97
N LEU A 26 5.92 1.49 -11.47
CA LEU A 26 6.62 0.46 -12.22
C LEU A 26 5.83 0.16 -13.49
N ALA A 27 6.54 -0.15 -14.56
CA ALA A 27 5.91 -0.40 -15.85
C ALA A 27 4.93 -1.56 -15.79
N MET A 28 5.18 -2.52 -14.93
CA MET A 28 4.31 -3.68 -14.76
C MET A 28 4.00 -3.84 -13.29
N GLY A 29 2.79 -4.23 -13.00
CA GLY A 29 2.41 -4.58 -11.65
C GLY A 29 2.93 -5.96 -11.28
N ALA A 30 2.54 -6.45 -10.13
CA ALA A 30 2.95 -7.76 -9.67
C ALA A 30 1.76 -8.51 -9.10
N THR A 31 1.80 -9.82 -9.23
CA THR A 31 0.79 -10.71 -8.67
C THR A 31 1.07 -10.92 -7.20
N VAL A 32 0.03 -10.89 -6.39
CA VAL A 32 0.17 -11.02 -4.94
C VAL A 32 0.45 -12.46 -4.56
N ASP A 33 1.44 -12.67 -3.69
CA ASP A 33 1.64 -13.95 -3.04
C ASP A 33 0.95 -13.88 -1.68
N TRP A 34 -0.28 -14.32 -1.63
CA TRP A 34 -1.08 -14.21 -0.41
C TRP A 34 -0.49 -14.96 0.77
N THR A 35 0.33 -15.97 0.53
CA THR A 35 0.92 -16.74 1.63
C THR A 35 1.89 -15.91 2.47
N SER A 36 2.35 -14.79 1.97
CA SER A 36 3.24 -13.92 2.74
C SER A 36 2.46 -12.93 3.62
N PHE A 37 1.17 -12.76 3.37
CA PHE A 37 0.36 -11.79 4.11
C PHE A 37 -0.39 -12.51 5.23
N THR A 38 0.35 -12.92 6.24
CA THR A 38 -0.18 -13.73 7.33
C THR A 38 -0.63 -12.94 8.54
N ASP A 39 -0.26 -11.67 8.63
CA ASP A 39 -0.63 -10.83 9.77
C ASP A 39 -2.16 -10.68 9.80
N PRO A 40 -2.79 -10.85 10.98
CA PRO A 40 -4.24 -10.70 11.09
C PRO A 40 -4.80 -9.38 10.58
N LYS A 41 -3.98 -8.35 10.51
CA LYS A 41 -4.45 -7.06 9.98
C LYS A 41 -4.91 -7.13 8.54
N TYR A 42 -4.46 -8.15 7.80
CA TYR A 42 -4.88 -8.32 6.42
C TYR A 42 -6.16 -9.14 6.30
N GLY A 43 -6.63 -9.75 7.38
CA GLY A 43 -7.86 -10.53 7.38
C GLY A 43 -7.59 -12.01 7.38
N THR A 44 -8.65 -12.79 7.19
CA THR A 44 -8.56 -14.26 7.21
C THR A 44 -8.29 -14.80 5.82
N VAL A 45 -7.67 -15.96 5.78
CA VAL A 45 -7.38 -16.65 4.53
C VAL A 45 -8.66 -16.78 3.69
N GLY A 46 -8.55 -16.41 2.42
CA GLY A 46 -9.67 -16.41 1.50
C GLY A 46 -10.41 -15.10 1.42
N LYS A 47 -10.18 -14.20 2.38
CA LYS A 47 -10.86 -12.91 2.43
C LYS A 47 -9.89 -11.80 2.81
N ARG A 48 -8.63 -11.95 2.47
CA ARG A 48 -7.64 -10.96 2.85
C ARG A 48 -7.75 -9.71 2.00
N PHE A 49 -7.35 -8.60 2.59
CA PHE A 49 -7.39 -7.30 1.96
C PHE A 49 -6.08 -6.57 2.23
N ILE A 50 -5.47 -6.05 1.18
CA ILE A 50 -4.25 -5.26 1.30
C ILE A 50 -4.58 -3.86 0.80
N PRO A 51 -4.56 -2.85 1.68
CA PRO A 51 -4.90 -1.49 1.25
C PRO A 51 -3.79 -0.87 0.41
N ALA A 52 -4.19 0.05 -0.46
CA ALA A 52 -3.23 0.84 -1.22
C ALA A 52 -2.29 1.56 -0.26
N GLY A 53 -1.04 1.71 -0.64
CA GLY A 53 -0.04 2.34 0.21
C GLY A 53 0.70 1.38 1.13
N THR A 54 0.35 0.10 1.12
CA THR A 54 1.06 -0.90 1.91
C THR A 54 2.47 -1.10 1.35
N ALA A 55 3.45 -1.19 2.25
CA ALA A 55 4.84 -1.39 1.87
C ALA A 55 5.07 -2.85 1.51
N VAL A 56 5.55 -3.08 0.31
CA VAL A 56 5.71 -4.45 -0.22
C VAL A 56 7.03 -4.59 -0.96
N ALA A 57 7.42 -5.82 -1.20
CA ALA A 57 8.60 -6.12 -2.00
C ALA A 57 8.24 -7.14 -3.08
N ILE A 58 9.17 -7.43 -3.95
CA ILE A 58 8.97 -8.42 -5.00
C ILE A 58 9.96 -9.56 -4.77
N THR A 59 9.46 -10.78 -4.69
CA THR A 59 10.28 -11.97 -4.54
C THR A 59 9.81 -12.98 -5.57
N ALA A 60 10.73 -13.46 -6.38
CA ALA A 60 10.42 -14.42 -7.43
C ALA A 60 9.28 -13.95 -8.33
N GLY A 61 9.25 -12.65 -8.60
CA GLY A 61 8.24 -12.06 -9.47
C GLY A 61 6.91 -11.82 -8.80
N LYS A 62 6.78 -12.10 -7.51
CA LYS A 62 5.51 -11.94 -6.81
C LYS A 62 5.62 -10.91 -5.69
N LEU A 63 4.47 -10.33 -5.40
CA LEU A 63 4.34 -9.27 -4.42
C LEU A 63 4.24 -9.88 -3.03
N VAL A 64 5.16 -9.51 -2.13
CA VAL A 64 5.20 -10.05 -0.77
C VAL A 64 5.29 -8.91 0.23
N VAL A 65 5.05 -9.22 1.50
CA VAL A 65 5.25 -8.24 2.57
C VAL A 65 6.72 -7.83 2.58
N THR A 66 6.99 -6.56 2.77
CA THR A 66 8.37 -6.11 2.86
C THR A 66 9.07 -6.69 4.09
N ASP A 67 10.34 -7.06 3.92
CA ASP A 67 11.16 -7.49 5.05
C ASP A 67 12.11 -6.36 5.48
N ASN A 68 11.97 -5.18 4.89
CA ASN A 68 12.80 -4.00 5.15
C ASN A 68 14.27 -4.22 4.75
N ILE A 69 14.52 -5.22 3.95
CA ILE A 69 15.88 -5.50 3.43
C ILE A 69 15.86 -5.37 1.91
N LYS A 70 14.89 -5.99 1.25
CA LYS A 70 14.75 -5.86 -0.19
C LYS A 70 14.20 -4.51 -0.56
N VAL A 71 14.41 -4.12 -1.79
CA VAL A 71 13.82 -2.89 -2.31
C VAL A 71 12.32 -2.91 -2.05
N THR A 72 11.82 -1.85 -1.46
CA THR A 72 10.44 -1.77 -1.01
C THR A 72 9.68 -0.74 -1.85
N TYR A 73 8.45 -1.09 -2.18
CA TYR A 73 7.55 -0.27 -2.98
C TYR A 73 6.26 -0.03 -2.21
N LEU A 74 5.44 0.90 -2.67
CA LEU A 74 4.11 1.09 -2.12
C LEU A 74 3.08 0.61 -3.13
N MET A 75 2.05 -0.08 -2.66
CA MET A 75 0.99 -0.52 -3.55
C MET A 75 0.18 0.67 -4.04
N ALA A 76 -0.10 0.68 -5.34
CA ALA A 76 -0.84 1.77 -5.95
C ALA A 76 -2.35 1.62 -5.79
N SER A 77 -2.83 0.42 -5.53
CA SER A 77 -4.26 0.17 -5.41
C SER A 77 -4.55 -0.86 -4.34
N ASP A 78 -5.79 -0.87 -3.86
CA ASP A 78 -6.27 -1.90 -2.95
C ASP A 78 -6.36 -3.23 -3.68
N VAL A 79 -6.09 -4.32 -2.97
CA VAL A 79 -6.27 -5.66 -3.54
C VAL A 79 -7.04 -6.50 -2.53
N ILE A 80 -8.08 -7.15 -3.02
CA ILE A 80 -8.93 -8.04 -2.21
C ILE A 80 -8.68 -9.44 -2.70
N GLU A 81 -8.42 -10.34 -1.77
CA GLU A 81 -8.23 -11.74 -2.12
C GLU A 81 -9.54 -12.30 -2.68
N ASN A 82 -9.48 -12.85 -3.87
CA ASN A 82 -10.66 -13.37 -4.52
C ASN A 82 -10.66 -14.88 -4.47
N PRO A 83 -11.48 -15.48 -3.61
CA PRO A 83 -11.50 -16.93 -3.47
C PRO A 83 -12.04 -17.66 -4.69
N LEU A 84 -12.68 -16.92 -5.61
CA LEU A 84 -13.16 -17.54 -6.83
C LEU A 84 -12.03 -17.76 -7.83
N PHE A 85 -10.93 -17.07 -7.67
CA PHE A 85 -9.76 -17.29 -8.50
C PHE A 85 -8.80 -18.16 -7.75
N TYR A 86 -9.13 -19.46 -7.63
CA TYR A 86 -8.26 -20.29 -6.84
C TYR A 86 -6.88 -20.45 -7.45
N ARG A 87 -6.65 -20.00 -8.64
CA ARG A 87 -5.30 -19.94 -9.10
C ARG A 87 -4.54 -18.87 -8.36
N GLY A 88 -5.24 -17.90 -7.81
CA GLY A 88 -4.61 -16.87 -7.00
C GLY A 88 -3.69 -15.95 -7.78
N SER A 89 -3.49 -16.23 -9.04
CA SER A 89 -2.52 -15.50 -9.82
C SER A 89 -3.08 -14.26 -10.45
N ASP A 90 -4.36 -14.00 -10.25
CA ASP A 90 -5.00 -12.88 -10.91
C ASP A 90 -5.12 -11.64 -10.05
N ASP A 91 -4.76 -11.75 -8.77
CA ASP A 91 -4.80 -10.61 -7.88
C ASP A 91 -3.51 -9.82 -8.05
N THR A 92 -3.59 -8.67 -8.69
CA THR A 92 -2.42 -7.88 -9.02
C THR A 92 -2.58 -6.45 -8.55
N SER A 93 -1.46 -5.77 -8.40
CA SER A 93 -1.46 -4.35 -8.10
C SER A 93 -0.31 -3.68 -8.83
N GLY A 94 -0.52 -2.42 -9.21
CA GLY A 94 0.58 -1.57 -9.61
C GLY A 94 1.40 -1.17 -8.38
N LEU A 95 2.61 -0.71 -8.61
CA LEU A 95 3.50 -0.35 -7.52
C LEU A 95 4.11 1.02 -7.77
N TYR A 96 4.12 1.86 -6.73
CA TYR A 96 4.87 3.10 -6.77
C TYR A 96 6.33 2.80 -6.43
N ALA A 97 7.21 3.28 -7.28
CA ALA A 97 8.66 3.18 -7.06
C ALA A 97 9.26 4.51 -6.61
N GLY A 98 8.45 5.54 -6.43
CA GLY A 98 8.90 6.83 -5.96
C GLY A 98 7.77 7.83 -5.98
N GLY A 99 8.02 9.00 -5.39
CA GLY A 99 7.06 10.07 -5.36
C GLY A 99 7.03 10.76 -4.00
N ILE A 100 6.11 11.70 -3.84
CA ILE A 100 5.92 12.44 -2.60
C ILE A 100 4.63 11.96 -1.95
N PHE A 101 4.72 11.49 -0.73
CA PHE A 101 3.62 10.84 -0.04
C PHE A 101 3.39 11.41 1.35
N PHE A 102 2.15 11.36 1.81
CA PHE A 102 1.82 11.69 3.19
C PHE A 102 2.09 10.47 4.05
N GLU A 103 3.19 10.50 4.79
CA GLU A 103 3.64 9.36 5.57
C GLU A 103 2.61 8.93 6.60
N ASP A 104 1.96 9.89 7.23
CA ASP A 104 0.97 9.61 8.28
C ASP A 104 -0.33 8.99 7.76
N ARG A 105 -0.51 8.94 6.44
CA ARG A 105 -1.70 8.33 5.85
C ARG A 105 -1.44 6.94 5.27
N LEU A 106 -0.22 6.45 5.39
CA LEU A 106 0.10 5.12 4.89
C LEU A 106 -0.35 4.05 5.89
N PRO A 107 -0.88 2.92 5.41
CA PRO A 107 -1.37 1.88 6.31
C PRO A 107 -0.34 1.35 7.29
N ASP A 108 0.92 1.34 6.90
CA ASP A 108 1.98 0.80 7.76
C ASP A 108 2.57 1.83 8.71
N SER A 109 2.10 3.06 8.69
CA SER A 109 2.62 4.07 9.60
C SER A 109 2.14 3.81 11.02
N THR A 110 2.99 4.12 11.97
CA THR A 110 2.66 4.03 13.39
C THR A 110 2.94 5.40 13.98
N ALA A 111 1.92 5.98 14.62
CA ALA A 111 2.02 7.32 15.18
C ALA A 111 2.44 8.35 14.13
N GLY A 112 2.05 8.13 12.89
CA GLY A 112 2.31 9.05 11.81
C GLY A 112 3.60 8.81 11.04
N PHE A 113 4.36 7.78 11.40
CA PHE A 113 5.66 7.53 10.78
C PHE A 113 5.84 6.07 10.39
N LEU A 114 6.52 5.86 9.27
CA LEU A 114 6.99 4.53 8.91
C LEU A 114 8.25 4.20 9.71
N ALA A 115 8.50 2.92 9.90
CA ALA A 115 9.74 2.48 10.54
C ALA A 115 10.94 2.93 9.71
N ALA A 116 12.02 3.28 10.39
CA ALA A 116 13.23 3.73 9.70
C ALA A 116 13.76 2.69 8.72
N GLY A 117 13.69 1.41 9.08
CA GLY A 117 14.14 0.34 8.19
C GLY A 117 13.32 0.27 6.91
N THR A 118 12.02 0.51 7.02
CA THR A 118 11.15 0.52 5.86
C THR A 118 11.55 1.66 4.91
N LYS A 119 11.77 2.85 5.46
CA LYS A 119 12.15 3.99 4.63
C LYS A 119 13.51 3.78 3.98
N THR A 120 14.44 3.15 4.68
CA THR A 120 15.74 2.84 4.12
C THR A 120 15.60 1.88 2.94
N ALA A 121 14.75 0.87 3.08
CA ALA A 121 14.52 -0.09 2.01
C ALA A 121 13.82 0.52 0.80
N MET A 122 13.01 1.55 1.03
CA MET A 122 12.32 2.25 -0.06
C MET A 122 13.28 3.12 -0.87
N GLY A 123 14.30 3.67 -0.23
CA GLY A 123 15.32 4.42 -0.95
C GLY A 123 14.97 5.89 -1.14
N SER A 124 15.81 6.56 -1.91
CA SER A 124 15.77 8.01 -2.02
C SER A 124 14.73 8.55 -2.99
N ASN A 125 14.07 7.67 -3.75
CA ASN A 125 13.03 8.13 -4.67
C ASN A 125 11.73 8.47 -3.97
N PHE A 126 11.60 8.10 -2.72
CA PHE A 126 10.40 8.38 -1.93
C PHE A 126 10.66 9.55 -1.01
N VAL A 127 9.78 10.52 -1.04
CA VAL A 127 9.83 11.69 -0.17
C VAL A 127 8.56 11.68 0.67
N PHE A 128 8.71 11.88 1.97
CA PHE A 128 7.56 11.81 2.88
C PHE A 128 7.30 13.15 3.53
N GLN A 129 6.01 13.47 3.64
CA GLN A 129 5.54 14.68 4.28
C GLN A 129 4.48 14.31 5.31
N GLN A 130 4.23 15.21 6.24
CA GLN A 130 3.15 15.04 7.20
C GLN A 130 1.95 15.85 6.70
N SER A 131 0.77 15.27 6.82
CA SER A 131 -0.43 15.92 6.32
C SER A 131 -1.09 16.84 7.33
N ALA A 132 -0.58 16.90 8.55
CA ALA A 132 -1.25 17.61 9.62
C ALA A 132 -1.58 19.06 9.30
N GLY A 133 -0.66 19.76 8.66
CA GLY A 133 -0.90 21.16 8.30
C GLY A 133 -2.05 21.32 7.34
N LEU A 134 -2.18 20.37 6.43
CA LEU A 134 -3.25 20.41 5.44
C LEU A 134 -4.59 20.11 6.08
N LEU A 135 -4.59 19.22 7.07
CA LEU A 135 -5.82 18.88 7.74
C LEU A 135 -6.39 20.07 8.50
N VAL A 136 -5.52 20.85 9.10
CA VAL A 136 -5.97 22.03 9.82
C VAL A 136 -6.69 22.98 8.88
N VAL A 137 -6.14 23.17 7.70
CA VAL A 137 -6.77 24.04 6.72
C VAL A 137 -8.07 23.44 6.22
N GLY A 138 -8.11 22.16 6.03
CA GLY A 138 -9.29 21.51 5.51
C GLY A 138 -10.40 21.38 6.53
N SER A 139 -10.08 21.53 7.78
CA SER A 139 -11.13 21.46 8.76
C SER A 139 -11.77 22.78 8.96
#